data_5761a542e5786ebdffaebeb92b16ed4a
#
_entry.id   5761a542e5786ebdffaebeb92b16ed4a
#
_cell.length_a   1.000
_cell.length_b   1.000
_cell.length_c   1.000
_cell.angle_alpha   90.00
_cell.angle_beta   90.00
_cell.angle_gamma   90.00
#
_symmetry.space_group_name_H-M   'P 1'
#
loop_
_entity.id
_entity.type
_entity.pdbx_description
1 polymer ?
#
loop_
_entity_poly.entity_id
_entity_poly.type
_entity_poly.pdbx_seq_one_letter_code
_entity_poly.pdbx_strand_id
1 'polypeptide(L)'
;MVEQLRKLKELQGHAPTLAFEGNAAVVLATPSFTRWLSDESFMSALLATFTQRDVQVLVGVVDDLNAPTSSGAPVAGFSVLQGSAETLLPSLSTPATPSRGREAPRPGSLQFSLSRGPSGGSLSLNMPLAHTVFQNGRESTLLAHTWKSTPQSSFTLANTIEKTRQEISLSAIKPSLSVPLMPVTPPRRILGCLGNIISQIEIDGAAVPASTELENEVQVVYDRRAVAGNLNSEGMPVDIWALVSTPEGTVTTEIEDILDSLEEAKFEGPEEERAVAASNVPLIEKLLKSGFQLHRISTLWLR
;
A
#
# COMPACT_ATOMS: atom_id res chain seq x y z
N MET A 1 -8.61 -22.03 -11.08
CA MET A 1 -8.97 -20.61 -10.92
C MET A 1 -10.44 -20.35 -11.14
N VAL A 2 -11.06 -20.70 -12.26
CA VAL A 2 -12.51 -20.64 -12.47
C VAL A 2 -13.27 -21.40 -11.39
N GLU A 3 -12.76 -22.53 -10.94
CA GLU A 3 -13.30 -23.33 -9.83
C GLU A 3 -13.25 -22.60 -8.46
N GLN A 4 -12.19 -21.83 -8.22
CA GLN A 4 -12.07 -21.02 -7.00
C GLN A 4 -12.99 -19.80 -7.02
N LEU A 5 -13.20 -19.18 -8.19
CA LEU A 5 -14.22 -18.13 -8.37
C LEU A 5 -15.63 -18.69 -8.16
N ARG A 6 -15.88 -19.94 -8.60
CA ARG A 6 -17.14 -20.63 -8.37
C ARG A 6 -17.37 -20.93 -6.88
N LYS A 7 -16.33 -21.37 -6.16
CA LYS A 7 -16.39 -21.56 -4.71
C LYS A 7 -16.60 -20.25 -3.95
N LEU A 8 -15.99 -19.14 -4.39
CA LEU A 8 -16.28 -17.82 -3.82
C LEU A 8 -17.74 -17.43 -4.02
N LYS A 9 -18.33 -17.73 -5.17
CA LYS A 9 -19.76 -17.50 -5.43
C LYS A 9 -20.66 -18.40 -4.57
N GLU A 10 -20.27 -19.63 -4.31
CA GLU A 10 -20.98 -20.57 -3.44
C GLU A 10 -20.88 -20.14 -1.96
N LEU A 11 -19.75 -19.61 -1.52
CA LEU A 11 -19.57 -19.03 -0.18
C LEU A 11 -20.36 -17.73 0.01
N GLN A 12 -20.54 -16.94 -1.03
CA GLN A 12 -21.40 -15.74 -1.02
C GLN A 12 -22.90 -16.11 -0.99
N GLY A 13 -23.30 -17.30 -1.44
CA GLY A 13 -24.67 -17.78 -1.37
C GLY A 13 -25.21 -17.98 0.04
N HIS A 14 -24.37 -17.95 1.06
CA HIS A 14 -24.73 -18.02 2.49
C HIS A 14 -24.60 -16.66 3.21
N ALA A 15 -24.03 -15.64 2.57
CA ALA A 15 -24.12 -14.26 3.05
C ALA A 15 -25.41 -13.63 2.50
N PRO A 16 -26.11 -12.78 3.27
CA PRO A 16 -27.24 -12.05 2.72
C PRO A 16 -26.72 -11.32 1.49
N THR A 17 -27.36 -11.57 0.36
CA THR A 17 -27.06 -10.94 -0.93
C THR A 17 -27.29 -9.45 -0.75
N LEU A 18 -26.30 -8.75 -0.23
CA LEU A 18 -26.23 -7.30 -0.38
C LEU A 18 -26.08 -7.10 -1.88
N ALA A 19 -27.21 -6.87 -2.55
CA ALA A 19 -27.20 -6.43 -3.92
C ALA A 19 -26.27 -5.23 -4.00
N PHE A 20 -25.09 -5.42 -4.58
CA PHE A 20 -24.12 -4.37 -4.69
C PHE A 20 -24.68 -3.33 -5.66
N GLU A 21 -25.09 -2.18 -5.14
CA GLU A 21 -25.62 -1.07 -5.92
C GLU A 21 -24.53 -0.21 -6.56
N GLY A 22 -23.27 -0.50 -6.28
CA GLY A 22 -22.13 0.26 -6.79
C GLY A 22 -21.88 0.03 -8.28
N ASN A 23 -21.28 1.02 -8.90
CA ASN A 23 -20.88 1.02 -10.31
C ASN A 23 -19.36 1.17 -10.49
N ALA A 24 -18.57 0.90 -9.43
CA ALA A 24 -17.12 0.93 -9.48
C ALA A 24 -16.48 -0.22 -8.69
N ALA A 25 -15.31 -0.64 -9.15
CA ALA A 25 -14.46 -1.59 -8.46
C ALA A 25 -12.97 -1.18 -8.54
N VAL A 26 -12.22 -1.48 -7.51
CA VAL A 26 -10.76 -1.46 -7.49
C VAL A 26 -10.29 -2.91 -7.42
N VAL A 27 -9.48 -3.34 -8.38
CA VAL A 27 -8.90 -4.68 -8.43
C VAL A 27 -7.39 -4.55 -8.33
N LEU A 28 -6.83 -4.94 -7.20
CA LEU A 28 -5.40 -5.00 -7.00
C LEU A 28 -4.90 -6.42 -7.16
N ALA A 29 -3.76 -6.59 -7.79
CA ALA A 29 -3.12 -7.89 -7.99
C ALA A 29 -1.65 -7.83 -7.63
N THR A 30 -1.08 -8.96 -7.25
CA THR A 30 0.38 -9.10 -7.12
C THR A 30 1.03 -9.39 -8.49
N PRO A 31 2.35 -9.17 -8.66
CA PRO A 31 3.02 -9.25 -9.96
C PRO A 31 2.80 -10.55 -10.73
N SER A 32 2.71 -11.68 -10.05
CA SER A 32 2.44 -12.99 -10.67
C SER A 32 1.05 -13.09 -11.34
N PHE A 33 0.15 -12.19 -10.99
CA PHE A 33 -1.22 -12.15 -11.51
C PHE A 33 -1.46 -11.01 -12.50
N THR A 34 -0.45 -10.23 -12.87
CA THR A 34 -0.55 -9.06 -13.76
C THR A 34 -1.27 -9.37 -15.07
N ARG A 35 -0.98 -10.50 -15.70
CA ARG A 35 -1.59 -10.93 -16.97
C ARG A 35 -3.11 -11.05 -16.91
N TRP A 36 -3.65 -11.40 -15.76
CA TRP A 36 -5.09 -11.59 -15.56
C TRP A 36 -5.87 -10.28 -15.55
N LEU A 37 -5.22 -9.18 -15.15
CA LEU A 37 -5.85 -7.86 -15.20
C LEU A 37 -6.12 -7.35 -16.62
N SER A 38 -5.41 -7.91 -17.60
CA SER A 38 -5.59 -7.61 -19.04
C SER A 38 -6.37 -8.71 -19.78
N ASP A 39 -6.74 -9.80 -19.11
CA ASP A 39 -7.55 -10.89 -19.69
C ASP A 39 -9.04 -10.54 -19.59
N GLU A 40 -9.63 -10.19 -20.72
CA GLU A 40 -11.05 -9.79 -20.79
C GLU A 40 -11.99 -10.88 -20.32
N SER A 41 -11.68 -12.15 -20.60
CA SER A 41 -12.52 -13.28 -20.21
C SER A 41 -12.52 -13.43 -18.68
N PHE A 42 -11.34 -13.32 -18.05
CA PHE A 42 -11.21 -13.38 -16.61
C PHE A 42 -11.90 -12.19 -15.94
N MET A 43 -11.63 -10.97 -16.41
CA MET A 43 -12.22 -9.76 -15.85
C MET A 43 -13.74 -9.74 -16.02
N SER A 44 -14.27 -10.15 -17.16
CA SER A 44 -15.71 -10.28 -17.39
C SER A 44 -16.34 -11.28 -16.40
N ALA A 45 -15.70 -12.44 -16.20
CA ALA A 45 -16.17 -13.44 -15.23
C ALA A 45 -16.09 -12.92 -13.78
N LEU A 46 -15.02 -12.20 -13.42
CA LEU A 46 -14.87 -11.57 -12.11
C LEU A 46 -15.98 -10.54 -11.87
N LEU A 47 -16.22 -9.64 -12.83
CA LEU A 47 -17.23 -8.59 -12.72
C LEU A 47 -18.64 -9.17 -12.60
N ALA A 48 -18.95 -10.23 -13.36
CA ALA A 48 -20.24 -10.91 -13.32
C ALA A 48 -20.55 -11.55 -11.94
N THR A 49 -19.56 -11.70 -11.06
CA THR A 49 -19.79 -12.24 -9.70
C THR A 49 -20.48 -11.24 -8.79
N PHE A 50 -20.34 -9.92 -9.02
CA PHE A 50 -20.78 -8.91 -8.09
C PHE A 50 -21.59 -7.76 -8.69
N THR A 51 -21.72 -7.65 -10.03
CA THR A 51 -22.55 -6.62 -10.66
C THR A 51 -23.18 -7.12 -11.95
N GLN A 52 -24.29 -6.48 -12.35
CA GLN A 52 -24.95 -6.69 -13.64
C GLN A 52 -25.10 -5.39 -14.45
N ARG A 53 -24.46 -4.31 -13.97
CA ARG A 53 -24.51 -2.98 -14.57
C ARG A 53 -23.16 -2.59 -15.13
N ASP A 54 -23.16 -1.60 -16.01
CA ASP A 54 -21.93 -0.94 -16.45
C ASP A 54 -21.09 -0.54 -15.24
N VAL A 55 -19.79 -0.82 -15.29
CA VAL A 55 -18.88 -0.64 -14.16
C VAL A 55 -17.59 0.03 -14.57
N GLN A 56 -17.12 0.95 -13.75
CA GLN A 56 -15.78 1.53 -13.85
C GLN A 56 -14.83 0.75 -12.95
N VAL A 57 -13.71 0.31 -13.50
CA VAL A 57 -12.76 -0.54 -12.78
C VAL A 57 -11.38 0.09 -12.80
N LEU A 58 -10.82 0.32 -11.64
CA LEU A 58 -9.40 0.61 -11.49
C LEU A 58 -8.66 -0.72 -11.27
N VAL A 59 -7.74 -1.06 -12.14
CA VAL A 59 -6.84 -2.19 -11.93
C VAL A 59 -5.43 -1.71 -11.65
N GLY A 60 -4.76 -2.32 -10.67
CA GLY A 60 -3.40 -1.97 -10.28
C GLY A 60 -2.60 -3.18 -9.82
N VAL A 61 -1.27 -3.11 -10.01
CA VAL A 61 -0.36 -4.13 -9.51
C VAL A 61 0.45 -3.56 -8.35
N VAL A 62 0.41 -4.27 -7.23
CA VAL A 62 1.11 -3.93 -5.98
C VAL A 62 2.02 -5.09 -5.57
N ASP A 63 3.10 -4.82 -4.84
CA ASP A 63 4.08 -5.85 -4.49
C ASP A 63 3.47 -6.96 -3.64
N ASP A 64 2.54 -6.61 -2.74
CA ASP A 64 1.93 -7.54 -1.81
C ASP A 64 0.48 -7.17 -1.50
N LEU A 65 -0.32 -8.18 -1.19
CA LEU A 65 -1.69 -8.06 -0.70
C LEU A 65 -1.73 -8.72 0.68
N ASN A 66 -1.49 -7.93 1.71
CA ASN A 66 -1.58 -8.44 3.08
C ASN A 66 -3.03 -8.85 3.38
N ALA A 67 -3.27 -10.15 3.37
CA ALA A 67 -4.45 -10.67 4.04
C ALA A 67 -4.22 -10.57 5.56
N PRO A 68 -5.25 -10.35 6.37
CA PRO A 68 -5.15 -10.43 7.82
C PRO A 68 -4.95 -11.90 8.24
N THR A 69 -3.83 -12.49 7.83
CA THR A 69 -3.43 -13.84 8.20
C THR A 69 -2.49 -13.76 9.38
N SER A 70 -2.60 -14.69 10.29
CA SER A 70 -1.75 -14.80 11.48
C SER A 70 -0.26 -14.97 11.16
N SER A 71 0.08 -15.23 9.89
CA SER A 71 1.48 -15.50 9.49
C SER A 71 2.27 -14.27 9.07
N GLY A 72 1.61 -13.14 8.73
CA GLY A 72 2.28 -11.95 8.17
C GLY A 72 3.05 -12.22 6.87
N ALA A 73 2.90 -13.40 6.27
CA ALA A 73 3.57 -13.75 5.03
C ALA A 73 2.92 -13.02 3.84
N PRO A 74 3.72 -12.57 2.85
CA PRO A 74 3.21 -12.00 1.61
C PRO A 74 2.19 -12.92 0.94
N VAL A 75 1.04 -12.38 0.54
CA VAL A 75 -0.01 -13.16 -0.11
C VAL A 75 -0.10 -12.75 -1.58
N ALA A 76 0.25 -13.71 -2.46
CA ALA A 76 0.05 -13.56 -3.88
C ALA A 76 -1.42 -13.79 -4.26
N GLY A 77 -2.03 -12.85 -5.01
CA GLY A 77 -3.43 -12.98 -5.39
C GLY A 77 -4.08 -11.69 -5.90
N PHE A 78 -5.37 -11.60 -5.62
CA PHE A 78 -6.21 -10.44 -5.95
C PHE A 78 -6.92 -9.91 -4.70
N SER A 79 -7.10 -8.58 -4.67
CA SER A 79 -7.99 -7.90 -3.75
C SER A 79 -9.01 -7.09 -4.55
N VAL A 80 -10.28 -7.14 -4.15
CA VAL A 80 -11.36 -6.40 -4.81
C VAL A 80 -12.07 -5.53 -3.79
N LEU A 81 -12.15 -4.22 -4.08
CA LEU A 81 -12.92 -3.24 -3.34
C LEU A 81 -14.01 -2.69 -4.26
N GLN A 82 -15.23 -2.58 -3.76
CA GLN A 82 -16.39 -2.14 -4.51
C GLN A 82 -16.99 -0.88 -3.91
N GLY A 83 -17.59 -0.03 -4.76
CA GLY A 83 -18.22 1.20 -4.31
C GLY A 83 -18.90 1.96 -5.44
N SER A 84 -19.39 3.17 -5.14
CA SER A 84 -19.85 4.09 -6.16
C SER A 84 -18.67 4.77 -6.86
N ALA A 85 -18.70 4.90 -8.18
CA ALA A 85 -17.65 5.56 -8.95
C ALA A 85 -17.39 6.99 -8.48
N GLU A 86 -18.44 7.73 -8.16
CA GLU A 86 -18.35 9.12 -7.74
C GLU A 86 -17.62 9.31 -6.41
N THR A 87 -17.82 8.37 -5.48
CA THR A 87 -17.24 8.46 -4.14
C THR A 87 -15.94 7.68 -4.01
N LEU A 88 -15.85 6.49 -4.63
CA LEU A 88 -14.69 5.60 -4.50
C LEU A 88 -13.52 6.01 -5.39
N LEU A 89 -13.82 6.41 -6.64
CA LEU A 89 -12.82 6.65 -7.69
C LEU A 89 -12.97 8.07 -8.30
N PRO A 90 -12.76 9.11 -7.52
CA PRO A 90 -12.88 10.47 -8.03
C PRO A 90 -11.93 10.67 -9.22
N SER A 91 -12.43 11.33 -10.27
CA SER A 91 -11.64 11.65 -11.48
C SER A 91 -11.03 10.45 -12.21
N LEU A 92 -11.63 9.25 -12.11
CA LEU A 92 -11.11 8.05 -12.78
C LEU A 92 -10.99 8.25 -14.29
N SER A 93 -11.98 8.88 -14.92
CA SER A 93 -12.02 9.10 -16.37
C SER A 93 -11.10 10.24 -16.86
N THR A 94 -10.46 10.97 -15.95
CA THR A 94 -9.52 12.04 -16.33
C THR A 94 -8.18 11.40 -16.73
N PRO A 95 -7.67 11.65 -17.96
CA PRO A 95 -6.35 11.17 -18.35
C PRO A 95 -5.26 11.72 -17.42
N ALA A 96 -4.16 10.98 -17.27
CA ALA A 96 -2.98 11.48 -16.58
C ALA A 96 -2.50 12.76 -17.28
N THR A 97 -2.35 13.85 -16.53
CA THR A 97 -1.76 15.08 -17.10
C THR A 97 -0.28 14.78 -17.36
N PRO A 98 0.19 14.89 -18.61
CA PRO A 98 1.61 14.70 -18.87
C PRO A 98 2.41 15.74 -18.09
N SER A 99 3.39 15.32 -17.32
CA SER A 99 4.28 16.23 -16.61
C SER A 99 5.03 17.09 -17.64
N ARG A 100 4.67 18.38 -17.69
CA ARG A 100 5.40 19.36 -18.49
C ARG A 100 6.69 19.72 -17.75
N GLY A 101 7.74 18.96 -17.95
CA GLY A 101 9.05 19.29 -17.38
C GLY A 101 10.03 18.13 -17.43
N ARG A 102 11.31 18.45 -17.24
CA ARG A 102 12.44 17.50 -17.12
C ARG A 102 12.44 16.70 -15.80
N GLU A 103 11.30 16.57 -15.10
CA GLU A 103 11.22 15.71 -13.94
C GLU A 103 11.28 14.25 -14.41
N ALA A 104 12.11 13.46 -13.75
CA ALA A 104 12.13 12.02 -13.93
C ALA A 104 10.71 11.46 -13.73
N PRO A 105 10.28 10.46 -14.51
CA PRO A 105 8.97 9.87 -14.35
C PRO A 105 8.83 9.40 -12.89
N ARG A 106 7.82 9.93 -12.21
CA ARG A 106 7.53 9.50 -10.84
C ARG A 106 6.96 8.09 -10.90
N PRO A 107 7.39 7.18 -10.03
CA PRO A 107 6.82 5.86 -9.97
C PRO A 107 5.31 5.94 -9.77
N GLY A 108 4.58 5.06 -10.44
CA GLY A 108 3.14 4.99 -10.32
C GLY A 108 2.70 4.76 -8.86
N SER A 109 1.58 5.38 -8.46
CA SER A 109 1.10 5.27 -7.08
C SER A 109 -0.42 5.27 -6.96
N LEU A 110 -0.92 4.58 -5.93
CA LEU A 110 -2.28 4.66 -5.43
C LEU A 110 -2.31 5.56 -4.19
N GLN A 111 -3.27 6.46 -4.12
CA GLN A 111 -3.51 7.26 -2.93
C GLN A 111 -4.84 6.85 -2.32
N PHE A 112 -4.81 6.32 -1.10
CA PHE A 112 -6.02 6.08 -0.32
C PHE A 112 -6.29 7.30 0.55
N SER A 113 -7.49 7.87 0.40
CA SER A 113 -7.96 9.00 1.20
C SER A 113 -9.11 8.51 2.10
N LEU A 114 -8.90 8.56 3.40
CA LEU A 114 -9.86 8.11 4.40
C LEU A 114 -10.44 9.32 5.12
N SER A 115 -11.74 9.58 4.96
CA SER A 115 -12.43 10.65 5.67
C SER A 115 -13.16 10.11 6.90
N ARG A 116 -12.91 10.70 8.06
CA ARG A 116 -13.55 10.31 9.34
C ARG A 116 -14.82 11.09 9.67
N GLY A 117 -15.48 11.70 8.68
CA GLY A 117 -16.67 12.51 8.88
C GLY A 117 -16.36 13.98 9.24
N PRO A 118 -17.38 14.79 9.55
CA PRO A 118 -17.26 16.26 9.60
C PRO A 118 -16.31 16.82 10.68
N SER A 119 -16.04 16.06 11.73
CA SER A 119 -15.17 16.46 12.85
C SER A 119 -13.92 15.60 12.97
N GLY A 120 -13.70 14.63 12.10
CA GLY A 120 -12.53 13.76 12.11
C GLY A 120 -11.52 14.15 11.04
N GLY A 121 -10.23 14.10 11.36
CA GLY A 121 -9.16 14.35 10.40
C GLY A 121 -9.23 13.41 9.18
N SER A 122 -8.59 13.77 8.10
CA SER A 122 -8.37 12.90 6.95
C SER A 122 -7.04 12.16 7.10
N LEU A 123 -7.03 10.88 6.77
CA LEU A 123 -5.81 10.09 6.66
C LEU A 123 -5.55 9.83 5.18
N SER A 124 -4.34 10.11 4.71
CA SER A 124 -3.90 9.78 3.36
C SER A 124 -2.78 8.78 3.40
N LEU A 125 -2.93 7.70 2.63
CA LEU A 125 -1.91 6.66 2.44
C LEU A 125 -1.51 6.62 0.97
N ASN A 126 -0.23 6.85 0.68
CA ASN A 126 0.34 6.66 -0.65
C ASN A 126 0.99 5.29 -0.73
N MET A 127 0.53 4.47 -1.67
CA MET A 127 1.07 3.15 -1.94
C MET A 127 1.73 3.13 -3.31
N PRO A 128 3.04 2.83 -3.42
CA PRO A 128 3.71 2.66 -4.70
C PRO A 128 3.13 1.44 -5.42
N LEU A 129 3.14 1.50 -6.75
CA LEU A 129 2.83 0.34 -7.59
C LEU A 129 4.06 -0.54 -7.76
N ALA A 130 3.83 -1.83 -7.94
CA ALA A 130 4.88 -2.78 -8.28
C ALA A 130 5.47 -2.50 -9.66
N HIS A 131 6.75 -2.84 -9.84
CA HIS A 131 7.37 -2.88 -11.15
C HIS A 131 6.84 -4.07 -11.96
N THR A 132 6.33 -3.79 -13.17
CA THR A 132 5.70 -4.79 -14.02
C THR A 132 6.37 -4.95 -15.40
N VAL A 133 7.58 -4.41 -15.58
CA VAL A 133 8.31 -4.46 -16.86
C VAL A 133 8.46 -5.90 -17.39
N PHE A 134 8.78 -6.83 -16.49
CA PHE A 134 8.98 -8.24 -16.87
C PHE A 134 7.66 -9.02 -17.08
N GLN A 135 6.55 -8.48 -16.64
CA GLN A 135 5.23 -9.12 -16.76
C GLN A 135 4.49 -8.67 -18.01
N ASN A 136 4.49 -7.37 -18.32
CA ASN A 136 3.72 -6.78 -19.40
C ASN A 136 4.39 -5.61 -20.14
N GLY A 137 5.68 -5.37 -19.89
CA GLY A 137 6.47 -4.31 -20.54
C GLY A 137 6.23 -2.90 -20.02
N ARG A 138 5.38 -2.70 -18.99
CA ARG A 138 5.13 -1.40 -18.36
C ARG A 138 5.96 -1.26 -17.10
N GLU A 139 6.47 -0.06 -16.84
CA GLU A 139 7.18 0.22 -15.59
C GLU A 139 6.31 -0.08 -14.36
N SER A 140 5.05 0.36 -14.41
CA SER A 140 4.03 0.00 -13.43
C SER A 140 2.69 -0.19 -14.15
N THR A 141 1.79 -0.92 -13.53
CA THR A 141 0.46 -1.19 -14.10
C THR A 141 -0.60 -0.52 -13.25
N LEU A 142 -1.25 0.51 -13.83
CA LEU A 142 -2.42 1.17 -13.27
C LEU A 142 -3.32 1.58 -14.44
N LEU A 143 -4.47 0.92 -14.57
CA LEU A 143 -5.38 1.12 -15.69
C LEU A 143 -6.79 1.41 -15.18
N ALA A 144 -7.43 2.40 -15.78
CA ALA A 144 -8.85 2.68 -15.60
C ALA A 144 -9.64 2.07 -16.76
N HIS A 145 -10.47 1.11 -16.47
CA HIS A 145 -11.29 0.40 -17.44
C HIS A 145 -12.76 0.83 -17.31
N THR A 146 -13.44 0.96 -18.44
CA THR A 146 -14.90 1.08 -18.49
C THR A 146 -15.44 -0.21 -19.11
N TRP A 147 -16.26 -0.91 -18.36
CA TRP A 147 -16.89 -2.16 -18.78
C TRP A 147 -18.38 -1.96 -18.99
N LYS A 148 -18.89 -2.46 -20.09
CA LYS A 148 -20.31 -2.44 -20.46
C LYS A 148 -20.92 -3.81 -20.22
N SER A 149 -22.06 -3.83 -19.50
CA SER A 149 -22.81 -5.06 -19.34
C SER A 149 -23.53 -5.43 -20.61
N THR A 150 -23.60 -6.73 -20.90
CA THR A 150 -24.37 -7.24 -22.04
C THR A 150 -25.67 -7.91 -21.56
N PRO A 151 -26.67 -8.08 -22.45
CA PRO A 151 -27.91 -8.78 -22.08
C PRO A 151 -27.71 -10.20 -21.56
N GLN A 152 -26.56 -10.83 -21.90
CA GLN A 152 -26.22 -12.19 -21.46
C GLN A 152 -25.47 -12.22 -20.11
N SER A 153 -25.52 -11.13 -19.34
CA SER A 153 -24.81 -11.00 -18.03
C SER A 153 -23.30 -11.19 -18.14
N SER A 154 -22.72 -10.89 -19.30
CA SER A 154 -21.29 -10.80 -19.52
C SER A 154 -20.86 -9.34 -19.67
N PHE A 155 -19.55 -9.08 -19.66
CA PHE A 155 -18.99 -7.74 -19.76
C PHE A 155 -18.07 -7.64 -20.97
N THR A 156 -18.11 -6.48 -21.64
CA THR A 156 -17.17 -6.13 -22.71
C THR A 156 -16.40 -4.87 -22.30
N LEU A 157 -15.10 -4.88 -22.57
CA LEU A 157 -14.23 -3.73 -22.31
C LEU A 157 -14.52 -2.63 -23.34
N ALA A 158 -15.02 -1.49 -22.89
CA ALA A 158 -15.37 -0.36 -23.76
C ALA A 158 -14.24 0.65 -23.88
N ASN A 159 -13.47 0.87 -22.80
CA ASN A 159 -12.37 1.84 -22.78
C ASN A 159 -11.30 1.47 -21.77
N THR A 160 -10.06 1.88 -22.05
CA THR A 160 -8.91 1.75 -21.15
C THR A 160 -8.12 3.04 -21.14
N ILE A 161 -7.85 3.58 -19.96
CA ILE A 161 -6.99 4.76 -19.75
C ILE A 161 -5.83 4.35 -18.86
N GLU A 162 -4.62 4.57 -19.31
CA GLU A 162 -3.41 4.36 -18.48
C GLU A 162 -3.25 5.52 -17.50
N LYS A 163 -2.93 5.18 -16.25
CA LYS A 163 -2.79 6.14 -15.15
C LYS A 163 -1.41 5.98 -14.53
N THR A 164 -0.86 7.09 -14.05
CA THR A 164 0.35 7.08 -13.19
C THR A 164 -0.01 7.22 -11.72
N ARG A 165 -1.18 7.82 -11.44
CA ARG A 165 -1.69 8.02 -10.09
C ARG A 165 -3.23 7.99 -10.09
N GLN A 166 -3.80 7.42 -9.05
CA GLN A 166 -5.25 7.47 -8.82
C GLN A 166 -5.53 7.56 -7.32
N GLU A 167 -6.48 8.41 -6.98
CA GLU A 167 -7.04 8.48 -5.65
C GLU A 167 -8.19 7.48 -5.49
N ILE A 168 -8.19 6.76 -4.37
CA ILE A 168 -9.25 5.87 -3.90
C ILE A 168 -9.78 6.50 -2.62
N SER A 169 -11.02 6.98 -2.65
CA SER A 169 -11.64 7.66 -1.51
C SER A 169 -12.53 6.70 -0.73
N LEU A 170 -12.29 6.61 0.57
CA LEU A 170 -12.99 5.72 1.50
C LEU A 170 -13.73 6.56 2.54
N SER A 171 -15.02 6.82 2.33
CA SER A 171 -15.82 7.75 3.16
C SER A 171 -16.75 6.95 4.04
N ALA A 172 -17.09 6.00 4.32
CA ALA A 172 -18.12 5.41 5.21
C ALA A 172 -17.62 4.27 6.10
N ILE A 173 -16.34 3.98 6.05
CA ILE A 173 -15.72 2.88 6.78
C ILE A 173 -15.06 3.45 8.03
N LYS A 174 -15.21 2.79 9.16
CA LYS A 174 -14.30 3.02 10.29
C LYS A 174 -12.96 2.38 9.90
N PRO A 175 -12.01 3.15 9.34
CA PRO A 175 -10.76 2.56 8.93
C PRO A 175 -10.02 2.11 10.16
N SER A 176 -9.59 0.87 10.20
CA SER A 176 -8.50 0.46 11.08
C SER A 176 -7.27 0.31 10.20
N LEU A 177 -6.28 1.15 10.43
CA LEU A 177 -4.97 1.01 9.83
C LEU A 177 -4.11 0.25 10.82
N SER A 178 -3.68 -0.92 10.45
CA SER A 178 -2.70 -1.68 11.23
C SER A 178 -1.36 -1.62 10.49
N VAL A 179 -0.39 -0.94 11.09
CA VAL A 179 0.96 -0.79 10.55
C VAL A 179 1.94 -1.37 11.57
N PRO A 180 2.20 -2.68 11.52
CA PRO A 180 3.10 -3.35 12.47
C PRO A 180 4.55 -3.07 12.11
N LEU A 181 5.11 -1.98 12.62
CA LEU A 181 6.48 -1.56 12.40
C LEU A 181 7.25 -1.53 13.73
N MET A 182 8.55 -1.77 13.65
CA MET A 182 9.48 -1.57 14.74
C MET A 182 10.43 -0.43 14.39
N PRO A 183 10.74 0.48 15.32
CA PRO A 183 11.80 1.45 15.13
C PRO A 183 13.14 0.73 14.95
N VAL A 184 13.87 1.14 13.94
CA VAL A 184 15.24 0.64 13.64
C VAL A 184 16.27 1.70 14.05
N THR A 185 15.90 2.98 13.90
CA THR A 185 16.73 4.11 14.32
C THR A 185 15.92 5.03 15.25
N PRO A 186 16.57 5.73 16.17
CA PRO A 186 15.91 6.80 16.91
C PRO A 186 15.51 7.95 15.99
N PRO A 187 14.61 8.85 16.43
CA PRO A 187 14.23 10.03 15.66
C PRO A 187 15.44 10.89 15.31
N ARG A 188 15.55 11.31 14.05
CA ARG A 188 16.64 12.13 13.54
C ARG A 188 16.12 13.37 12.84
N ARG A 189 16.85 14.48 12.98
CA ARG A 189 16.58 15.69 12.21
C ARG A 189 17.15 15.53 10.80
N ILE A 190 16.31 15.75 9.78
CA ILE A 190 16.75 15.75 8.40
C ILE A 190 17.44 17.10 8.10
N LEU A 191 18.69 17.06 7.68
CA LEU A 191 19.50 18.24 7.34
C LEU A 191 19.55 18.50 5.84
N GLY A 192 19.44 17.46 5.02
CA GLY A 192 19.50 17.58 3.57
C GLY A 192 18.68 16.57 2.84
N CYS A 193 18.01 17.04 1.77
CA CYS A 193 17.24 16.20 0.85
C CYS A 193 17.58 16.57 -0.60
N LEU A 194 17.50 15.59 -1.49
CA LEU A 194 17.54 15.78 -2.93
C LEU A 194 16.30 15.13 -3.54
N GLY A 195 15.26 15.91 -3.76
CA GLY A 195 13.94 15.41 -4.16
C GLY A 195 13.35 14.51 -3.07
N ASN A 196 13.15 13.23 -3.38
CA ASN A 196 12.66 12.20 -2.47
C ASN A 196 13.77 11.39 -1.77
N ILE A 197 15.03 11.85 -1.87
CA ILE A 197 16.17 11.19 -1.24
C ILE A 197 16.57 11.99 0.00
N ILE A 198 16.56 11.35 1.16
CA ILE A 198 17.16 11.89 2.38
C ILE A 198 18.66 11.66 2.27
N SER A 199 19.42 12.76 2.14
CA SER A 199 20.87 12.68 1.95
C SER A 199 21.65 12.78 3.26
N GLN A 200 21.20 13.64 4.19
CA GLN A 200 21.88 13.91 5.46
C GLN A 200 20.91 14.00 6.62
N ILE A 201 21.32 13.44 7.75
CA ILE A 201 20.65 13.50 9.04
C ILE A 201 21.62 14.01 10.10
N GLU A 202 21.07 14.49 11.22
CA GLU A 202 21.85 14.94 12.37
C GLU A 202 22.01 13.79 13.37
N ILE A 203 23.27 13.45 13.68
CA ILE A 203 23.65 12.52 14.75
C ILE A 203 24.65 13.22 15.64
N ASP A 204 24.35 13.37 16.93
CA ASP A 204 25.20 14.03 17.94
C ASP A 204 25.68 15.42 17.52
N GLY A 205 24.82 16.20 16.85
CA GLY A 205 25.10 17.52 16.36
C GLY A 205 25.94 17.57 15.06
N ALA A 206 26.27 16.44 14.48
CA ALA A 206 27.01 16.34 13.22
C ALA A 206 26.12 15.90 12.05
N ALA A 207 26.41 16.44 10.84
CA ALA A 207 25.76 16.01 9.62
C ALA A 207 26.38 14.68 9.13
N VAL A 208 25.57 13.62 9.07
CA VAL A 208 25.99 12.28 8.64
C VAL A 208 25.15 11.84 7.45
N PRO A 209 25.70 11.07 6.50
CA PRO A 209 24.88 10.46 5.44
C PRO A 209 23.81 9.54 6.03
N ALA A 210 22.55 9.71 5.62
CA ALA A 210 21.43 8.93 6.12
C ALA A 210 21.57 7.42 5.83
N SER A 211 22.20 7.06 4.70
CA SER A 211 22.43 5.66 4.33
C SER A 211 23.34 4.93 5.32
N THR A 212 24.31 5.61 5.91
CA THR A 212 25.31 4.96 6.80
C THR A 212 24.66 4.42 8.08
N GLU A 213 23.79 5.21 8.73
CA GLU A 213 23.06 4.73 9.91
C GLU A 213 22.12 3.58 9.52
N LEU A 214 21.36 3.77 8.43
CA LEU A 214 20.40 2.78 7.99
C LEU A 214 21.04 1.44 7.63
N GLU A 215 22.17 1.45 6.91
CA GLU A 215 22.91 0.22 6.56
C GLU A 215 23.36 -0.55 7.80
N ASN A 216 23.89 0.16 8.81
CA ASN A 216 24.32 -0.45 10.05
C ASN A 216 23.16 -1.11 10.82
N GLU A 217 22.06 -0.40 10.96
CA GLU A 217 20.91 -0.89 11.73
C GLU A 217 20.18 -2.04 11.02
N VAL A 218 20.07 -1.97 9.68
CA VAL A 218 19.52 -3.08 8.88
C VAL A 218 20.38 -4.34 9.04
N GLN A 219 21.71 -4.20 9.06
CA GLN A 219 22.58 -5.34 9.30
C GLN A 219 22.34 -5.97 10.67
N VAL A 220 22.13 -5.16 11.71
CA VAL A 220 21.77 -5.65 13.05
C VAL A 220 20.47 -6.46 13.04
N VAL A 221 19.46 -6.03 12.27
CA VAL A 221 18.21 -6.78 12.12
C VAL A 221 18.45 -8.13 11.46
N TYR A 222 19.26 -8.18 10.38
CA TYR A 222 19.61 -9.43 9.71
C TYR A 222 20.39 -10.38 10.63
N ASP A 223 21.36 -9.87 11.38
CA ASP A 223 22.17 -10.66 12.31
C ASP A 223 21.29 -11.27 13.42
N ARG A 224 20.35 -10.52 13.95
CA ARG A 224 19.39 -11.04 14.95
C ARG A 224 18.50 -12.13 14.37
N ARG A 225 17.98 -11.95 13.16
CA ARG A 225 17.18 -12.97 12.48
C ARG A 225 17.98 -14.25 12.22
N ALA A 226 19.26 -14.12 11.86
CA ALA A 226 20.14 -15.25 11.64
C ALA A 226 20.42 -16.04 12.93
N VAL A 227 20.69 -15.35 14.06
CA VAL A 227 20.91 -15.98 15.38
C VAL A 227 19.65 -16.70 15.88
N ALA A 228 18.47 -16.16 15.61
CA ALA A 228 17.20 -16.78 15.99
C ALA A 228 16.87 -18.10 15.25
N GLY A 229 17.81 -18.63 14.48
CA GLY A 229 17.66 -19.92 13.80
C GLY A 229 16.74 -19.92 12.59
N ASN A 230 16.37 -18.76 12.10
CA ASN A 230 15.52 -18.60 10.92
C ASN A 230 16.38 -18.70 9.64
N LEU A 231 17.08 -19.86 9.46
CA LEU A 231 17.94 -20.13 8.30
C LEU A 231 17.22 -19.98 6.94
N ASN A 232 15.88 -19.99 6.94
CA ASN A 232 15.07 -19.68 5.76
C ASN A 232 14.87 -18.17 5.53
N SER A 233 15.35 -17.31 6.43
CA SER A 233 15.27 -15.84 6.29
C SER A 233 16.47 -15.24 5.54
N GLU A 234 17.47 -16.06 5.17
CA GLU A 234 18.48 -15.65 4.21
C GLU A 234 17.79 -15.33 2.88
N GLY A 235 17.58 -14.05 2.62
CA GLY A 235 16.90 -13.54 1.41
C GLY A 235 15.49 -13.04 1.59
N MET A 236 14.90 -13.07 2.78
CA MET A 236 13.65 -12.31 3.01
C MET A 236 13.98 -10.81 3.08
N PRO A 237 13.49 -10.01 2.14
CA PRO A 237 13.76 -8.58 2.13
C PRO A 237 13.19 -7.94 3.41
N VAL A 238 13.96 -7.02 4.00
CA VAL A 238 13.47 -6.13 5.05
C VAL A 238 12.84 -4.93 4.36
N ASP A 239 11.54 -4.76 4.51
CA ASP A 239 10.86 -3.55 4.08
C ASP A 239 11.10 -2.44 5.10
N ILE A 240 11.67 -1.33 4.63
CA ILE A 240 12.03 -0.19 5.47
C ILE A 240 11.08 0.96 5.19
N TRP A 241 10.61 1.60 6.25
CA TRP A 241 9.72 2.72 6.19
C TRP A 241 10.28 3.89 6.99
N ALA A 242 10.16 5.10 6.47
CA ALA A 242 10.45 6.32 7.20
C ALA A 242 9.14 6.95 7.67
N LEU A 243 9.07 7.25 8.96
CA LEU A 243 8.00 8.04 9.55
C LEU A 243 8.50 9.48 9.65
N VAL A 244 7.95 10.39 8.84
CA VAL A 244 8.44 11.75 8.67
C VAL A 244 7.40 12.75 9.16
N SER A 245 7.81 13.71 10.00
CA SER A 245 7.00 14.89 10.31
C SER A 245 7.45 16.08 9.44
N THR A 246 6.47 16.91 9.05
CA THR A 246 6.79 18.19 8.41
C THR A 246 7.15 19.24 9.46
N PRO A 247 7.98 20.28 9.12
CA PRO A 247 8.37 21.34 10.04
C PRO A 247 7.18 22.15 10.60
N GLU A 248 6.04 22.08 9.94
CA GLU A 248 4.79 22.74 10.36
C GLU A 248 4.06 21.98 11.48
N GLY A 249 4.39 20.70 11.65
CA GLY A 249 3.92 19.90 12.78
C GLY A 249 4.77 20.23 14.01
N THR A 250 4.20 20.99 14.95
CA THR A 250 4.84 21.21 16.25
C THR A 250 4.99 19.84 16.93
N VAL A 251 6.23 19.38 17.12
CA VAL A 251 6.50 18.23 17.96
C VAL A 251 6.12 18.68 19.38
N THR A 252 5.01 18.17 19.86
CA THR A 252 4.54 18.44 21.24
C THR A 252 5.15 17.42 22.18
N THR A 253 5.18 17.73 23.46
CA THR A 253 5.62 16.77 24.49
C THR A 253 4.89 15.42 24.38
N GLU A 254 3.59 15.45 24.01
CA GLU A 254 2.82 14.23 23.78
C GLU A 254 3.37 13.38 22.61
N ILE A 255 3.89 14.02 21.57
CA ILE A 255 4.52 13.33 20.44
C ILE A 255 5.87 12.76 20.86
N GLU A 256 6.66 13.50 21.63
CA GLU A 256 7.92 13.00 22.20
C GLU A 256 7.68 11.79 23.08
N ASP A 257 6.71 11.84 24.00
CA ASP A 257 6.32 10.71 24.84
C ASP A 257 5.89 9.48 24.03
N ILE A 258 5.20 9.68 22.88
CA ILE A 258 4.82 8.58 21.98
C ILE A 258 6.05 7.98 21.30
N LEU A 259 6.97 8.81 20.82
CA LEU A 259 8.20 8.36 20.17
C LEU A 259 9.08 7.58 21.15
N ASP A 260 9.20 8.06 22.37
CA ASP A 260 9.96 7.38 23.43
C ASP A 260 9.32 6.07 23.91
N SER A 261 8.00 5.96 23.73
CA SER A 261 7.24 4.74 24.07
C SER A 261 7.27 3.67 22.96
N LEU A 262 7.78 3.99 21.76
CA LEU A 262 7.94 3.00 20.73
C LEU A 262 9.02 1.99 21.13
N GLU A 263 8.64 0.72 21.15
CA GLU A 263 9.59 -0.34 21.46
C GLU A 263 10.61 -0.49 20.32
N GLU A 264 11.89 -0.40 20.67
CA GLU A 264 12.99 -0.64 19.74
C GLU A 264 13.01 -2.09 19.25
N ALA A 265 13.68 -2.32 18.14
CA ALA A 265 13.87 -3.63 17.53
C ALA A 265 14.73 -4.59 18.39
N LYS A 266 14.22 -4.95 19.57
CA LYS A 266 14.81 -5.96 20.48
C LYS A 266 13.95 -7.22 20.39
N PHE A 267 14.45 -8.24 19.73
CA PHE A 267 13.74 -9.51 19.62
C PHE A 267 14.74 -10.67 19.54
N GLU A 268 14.37 -11.82 20.10
CA GLU A 268 15.17 -13.06 20.07
C GLU A 268 14.63 -14.07 19.03
N GLY A 269 13.47 -13.78 18.42
CA GLY A 269 12.87 -14.64 17.41
C GLY A 269 11.71 -14.00 16.67
N PRO A 270 11.20 -14.68 15.59
CA PRO A 270 10.18 -14.09 14.70
C PRO A 270 8.82 -13.91 15.36
N GLU A 271 8.47 -14.64 16.41
CA GLU A 271 7.23 -14.44 17.15
C GLU A 271 7.30 -13.19 18.01
N GLU A 272 8.44 -12.95 18.67
CA GLU A 272 8.70 -11.77 19.46
C GLU A 272 8.81 -10.53 18.57
N GLU A 273 9.50 -10.62 17.41
CA GLU A 273 9.54 -9.58 16.39
C GLU A 273 8.12 -9.12 16.01
N ARG A 274 7.20 -10.06 15.78
CA ARG A 274 5.80 -9.75 15.46
C ARG A 274 5.05 -9.14 16.64
N ALA A 275 5.31 -9.62 17.84
CA ALA A 275 4.67 -9.11 19.04
C ALA A 275 5.06 -7.66 19.31
N VAL A 276 6.35 -7.33 19.20
CA VAL A 276 6.87 -5.96 19.32
C VAL A 276 6.27 -5.05 18.23
N ALA A 277 6.28 -5.49 16.98
CA ALA A 277 5.69 -4.72 15.89
C ALA A 277 4.17 -4.50 16.10
N ALA A 278 3.46 -5.48 16.64
CA ALA A 278 2.03 -5.37 16.93
C ALA A 278 1.75 -4.42 18.10
N SER A 279 2.61 -4.38 19.13
CA SER A 279 2.48 -3.47 20.27
C SER A 279 2.62 -2.01 19.87
N ASN A 280 3.41 -1.71 18.84
CA ASN A 280 3.64 -0.37 18.34
C ASN A 280 2.48 0.18 17.46
N VAL A 281 1.58 -0.68 16.96
CA VAL A 281 0.48 -0.27 16.07
C VAL A 281 -0.34 0.92 16.61
N PRO A 282 -0.80 0.94 17.87
CA PRO A 282 -1.58 2.07 18.39
C PRO A 282 -0.78 3.39 18.46
N LEU A 283 0.52 3.30 18.73
CA LEU A 283 1.41 4.46 18.83
C LEU A 283 1.66 5.05 17.44
N ILE A 284 1.97 4.20 16.46
CA ILE A 284 2.13 4.60 15.06
C ILE A 284 0.84 5.22 14.51
N GLU A 285 -0.31 4.66 14.84
CA GLU A 285 -1.61 5.24 14.45
C GLU A 285 -1.81 6.65 15.03
N LYS A 286 -1.39 6.90 16.27
CA LYS A 286 -1.42 8.24 16.89
C LYS A 286 -0.50 9.22 16.16
N LEU A 287 0.73 8.82 15.83
CA LEU A 287 1.68 9.65 15.09
C LEU A 287 1.14 10.01 13.69
N LEU A 288 0.55 9.07 12.97
CA LEU A 288 -0.07 9.34 11.68
C LEU A 288 -1.26 10.29 11.79
N LYS A 289 -2.05 10.21 12.86
CA LYS A 289 -3.14 11.16 13.16
C LYS A 289 -2.62 12.57 13.50
N SER A 290 -1.42 12.67 14.07
CA SER A 290 -0.76 13.93 14.42
C SER A 290 -0.03 14.59 13.25
N GLY A 291 -0.15 14.04 12.02
CA GLY A 291 0.40 14.64 10.81
C GLY A 291 1.71 14.02 10.32
N PHE A 292 2.22 12.98 10.98
CA PHE A 292 3.34 12.22 10.44
C PHE A 292 2.95 11.51 9.15
N GLN A 293 3.90 11.40 8.23
CA GLN A 293 3.75 10.68 6.97
C GLN A 293 4.66 9.46 6.95
N LEU A 294 4.12 8.34 6.50
CA LEU A 294 4.86 7.10 6.36
C LEU A 294 5.28 6.92 4.91
N HIS A 295 6.58 6.78 4.67
CA HIS A 295 7.17 6.61 3.36
C HIS A 295 7.96 5.31 3.29
N ARG A 296 7.67 4.46 2.30
CA ARG A 296 8.50 3.28 2.02
C ARG A 296 9.84 3.72 1.44
N ILE A 297 10.94 3.25 2.02
CA ILE A 297 12.28 3.46 1.50
C ILE A 297 12.57 2.36 0.48
N SER A 298 12.88 2.75 -0.75
CA SER A 298 13.29 1.80 -1.78
C SER A 298 14.70 1.30 -1.50
N THR A 299 14.87 -0.02 -1.33
CA THR A 299 16.16 -0.68 -1.07
C THR A 299 17.13 -0.67 -2.25
N LEU A 300 16.78 -0.08 -3.36
CA LEU A 300 17.64 0.00 -4.57
C LEU A 300 18.95 0.77 -4.38
N TRP A 301 19.15 1.44 -3.25
CA TRP A 301 20.34 2.26 -2.95
C TRP A 301 21.19 1.75 -1.78
N LEU A 302 20.85 0.58 -1.23
CA LEU A 302 21.65 -0.11 -0.21
C LEU A 302 22.64 -1.10 -0.86
N ARG A 303 23.47 -0.62 -1.79
CA ARG A 303 24.60 -1.37 -2.36
C ARG A 303 25.88 -0.58 -2.24
#